data_4a65306f288e9818c1787231984f816c
#
_entry.id   4a65306f288e9818c1787231984f816c
#
_cell.length_a   1.000
_cell.length_b   1.000
_cell.length_c   1.000
_cell.angle_alpha   90.00
_cell.angle_beta   90.00
_cell.angle_gamma   90.00
#
_symmetry.space_group_name_H-M   'P 1'
#
loop_
_entity.id
_entity.type
_entity.pdbx_description
1 polymer ?
#
loop_
_entity_poly.entity_id
_entity_poly.type
_entity_poly.pdbx_seq_one_letter_code
_entity_poly.pdbx_strand_id
1 'polypeptide(L)'
;IYRNSDPSDIAVTAAGGLVGEVVQVWRPRELNTHETEWGFSCMSYEISGAMGIKMANPDKDVIAFVGDGSYLLYNSDIYSSVITNNKLIIIVCDNGGHAVINRLQLYKGGKEFNCLLKSSKTPNLVPVDFASHAKSMGADGEQVNSISELEEAFKRAKKSKKTYVISIHTDGYQWLEGSAYWESPTLSIPTTEENKRALKEHLDGKKKQRKGV
;
A
#
# COMPACT_ATOMS: atom_id res chain seq x y z
N ILE A 1 -13.86 -2.01 -2.32
CA ILE A 1 -13.86 -1.36 -0.98
C ILE A 1 -14.67 -0.08 -1.02
N TYR A 2 -14.27 0.95 -1.77
CA TYR A 2 -14.90 2.28 -1.79
C TYR A 2 -16.44 2.26 -1.97
N ARG A 3 -16.95 1.43 -2.89
CA ARG A 3 -18.40 1.31 -3.15
C ARG A 3 -19.19 0.74 -1.98
N ASN A 4 -18.52 0.01 -1.09
CA ASN A 4 -19.13 -0.66 0.07
C ASN A 4 -18.74 0.02 1.40
N SER A 5 -18.02 1.14 1.36
CA SER A 5 -17.70 1.93 2.54
C SER A 5 -18.79 2.97 2.83
N ASP A 6 -18.92 3.35 4.10
CA ASP A 6 -19.78 4.46 4.51
C ASP A 6 -19.09 5.81 4.25
N PRO A 7 -19.84 6.91 4.10
CA PRO A 7 -19.25 8.24 3.92
C PRO A 7 -18.27 8.65 5.02
N SER A 8 -18.51 8.20 6.24
CA SER A 8 -17.72 8.50 7.44
C SER A 8 -16.50 7.60 7.65
N ASP A 9 -16.37 6.51 6.87
CA ASP A 9 -15.21 5.61 6.98
C ASP A 9 -13.91 6.34 6.60
N ILE A 10 -12.86 6.10 7.37
CA ILE A 10 -11.57 6.77 7.18
C ILE A 10 -10.59 5.83 6.48
N ALA A 11 -10.18 6.20 5.28
CA ALA A 11 -9.12 5.50 4.55
C ALA A 11 -7.74 6.00 4.98
N VAL A 12 -6.82 5.08 5.25
CA VAL A 12 -5.45 5.38 5.68
C VAL A 12 -4.46 4.75 4.71
N THR A 13 -3.52 5.54 4.24
CA THR A 13 -2.44 5.11 3.34
C THR A 13 -1.13 5.79 3.74
N ALA A 14 0.01 5.24 3.34
CA ALA A 14 1.28 5.90 3.59
C ALA A 14 2.29 5.72 2.45
N ALA A 15 2.87 4.55 2.29
CA ALA A 15 4.04 4.36 1.45
C ALA A 15 3.79 3.51 0.21
N GLY A 16 4.72 3.61 -0.74
CA GLY A 16 4.75 2.76 -1.93
C GLY A 16 3.85 3.24 -3.07
N GLY A 17 3.59 2.36 -4.03
CA GLY A 17 2.71 2.64 -5.17
C GLY A 17 1.24 2.71 -4.78
N LEU A 18 0.85 1.91 -3.79
CA LEU A 18 -0.54 1.79 -3.35
C LEU A 18 -1.15 3.12 -2.90
N VAL A 19 -0.38 3.95 -2.19
CA VAL A 19 -0.85 5.29 -1.78
C VAL A 19 -1.22 6.15 -2.99
N GLY A 20 -0.39 6.15 -4.02
CA GLY A 20 -0.67 6.92 -5.25
C GLY A 20 -1.93 6.43 -5.97
N GLU A 21 -2.15 5.13 -5.97
CA GLU A 21 -3.33 4.52 -6.59
C GLU A 21 -4.61 4.79 -5.79
N VAL A 22 -4.55 4.65 -4.47
CA VAL A 22 -5.71 4.96 -3.61
C VAL A 22 -6.09 6.43 -3.72
N VAL A 23 -5.13 7.35 -3.67
CA VAL A 23 -5.38 8.80 -3.83
C VAL A 23 -6.04 9.14 -5.18
N GLN A 24 -5.71 8.41 -6.24
CA GLN A 24 -6.31 8.62 -7.56
C GLN A 24 -7.78 8.17 -7.65
N VAL A 25 -8.18 7.15 -6.89
CA VAL A 25 -9.51 6.52 -7.01
C VAL A 25 -10.42 6.77 -5.82
N TRP A 26 -9.87 6.99 -4.63
CA TRP A 26 -10.65 7.30 -3.45
C TRP A 26 -11.17 8.73 -3.51
N ARG A 27 -12.47 8.88 -3.32
CA ARG A 27 -13.14 10.19 -3.29
C ARG A 27 -13.77 10.38 -1.91
N PRO A 28 -13.07 11.09 -0.99
CA PRO A 28 -13.64 11.40 0.33
C PRO A 28 -15.03 12.01 0.19
N ARG A 29 -15.98 11.47 0.94
CA ARG A 29 -17.38 11.93 0.93
C ARG A 29 -17.70 12.84 2.09
N GLU A 30 -16.85 12.84 3.10
CA GLU A 30 -16.87 13.75 4.25
C GLU A 30 -15.47 14.29 4.51
N LEU A 31 -15.38 15.39 5.26
CA LEU A 31 -14.10 15.95 5.68
C LEU A 31 -13.38 14.98 6.63
N ASN A 32 -12.05 14.92 6.53
CA ASN A 32 -11.19 14.09 7.38
C ASN A 32 -11.51 12.58 7.30
N THR A 33 -11.89 12.10 6.10
CA THR A 33 -12.13 10.67 5.84
C THR A 33 -11.08 10.04 4.92
N HIS A 34 -9.99 10.74 4.68
CA HIS A 34 -8.80 10.19 4.02
C HIS A 34 -7.55 10.78 4.68
N GLU A 35 -6.70 9.90 5.19
CA GLU A 35 -5.44 10.25 5.82
C GLU A 35 -4.28 9.62 5.06
N THR A 36 -3.27 10.42 4.76
CA THR A 36 -2.12 9.96 3.98
C THR A 36 -0.83 10.56 4.51
N GLU A 37 0.10 9.72 4.90
CA GLU A 37 1.45 10.16 5.22
C GLU A 37 2.26 10.27 3.93
N TRP A 38 2.36 11.49 3.38
CA TRP A 38 3.14 11.78 2.17
C TRP A 38 4.54 12.31 2.47
N GLY A 39 4.71 12.97 3.60
CA GLY A 39 5.88 13.81 3.83
C GLY A 39 7.18 13.03 3.83
N PHE A 40 7.20 11.92 4.53
CA PHE A 40 8.38 11.06 4.64
C PHE A 40 8.18 9.68 4.02
N SER A 41 6.96 9.37 3.56
CA SER A 41 6.59 8.07 2.97
C SER A 41 7.00 6.89 3.87
N CYS A 42 6.65 7.00 5.16
CA CYS A 42 7.02 6.02 6.16
C CYS A 42 6.26 4.72 5.97
N MET A 43 6.95 3.68 5.52
CA MET A 43 6.37 2.34 5.46
C MET A 43 5.91 1.90 6.85
N SER A 44 4.78 1.21 6.90
CA SER A 44 4.12 0.71 8.12
C SER A 44 3.34 1.75 8.93
N TYR A 45 3.39 3.02 8.59
CA TYR A 45 2.52 4.03 9.18
C TYR A 45 1.03 3.65 9.04
N GLU A 46 0.67 2.95 7.98
CA GLU A 46 -0.70 2.60 7.65
C GLU A 46 -1.43 1.93 8.82
N ILE A 47 -0.79 0.99 9.52
CA ILE A 47 -1.40 0.25 10.64
C ILE A 47 -1.38 1.08 11.92
N SER A 48 -0.22 1.63 12.27
CA SER A 48 -0.05 2.42 13.49
C SER A 48 -0.84 3.74 13.44
N GLY A 49 -0.81 4.41 12.29
CA GLY A 49 -1.60 5.62 12.04
C GLY A 49 -3.10 5.34 12.10
N ALA A 50 -3.54 4.24 11.48
CA ALA A 50 -4.93 3.80 11.55
C ALA A 50 -5.38 3.54 13.00
N MET A 51 -4.52 2.96 13.83
CA MET A 51 -4.81 2.74 15.24
C MET A 51 -4.99 4.08 15.98
N GLY A 52 -4.10 5.04 15.80
CA GLY A 52 -4.22 6.37 16.38
C GLY A 52 -5.49 7.10 15.92
N ILE A 53 -5.82 6.99 14.63
CA ILE A 53 -7.05 7.56 14.06
C ILE A 53 -8.28 6.89 14.67
N LYS A 54 -8.27 5.56 14.84
CA LYS A 54 -9.38 4.82 15.48
C LYS A 54 -9.58 5.23 16.93
N MET A 55 -8.51 5.42 17.68
CA MET A 55 -8.58 5.91 19.06
C MET A 55 -9.21 7.31 19.15
N ALA A 56 -8.92 8.18 18.18
CA ALA A 56 -9.49 9.52 18.08
C ALA A 56 -10.93 9.53 17.51
N ASN A 57 -11.33 8.49 16.80
CA ASN A 57 -12.63 8.36 16.14
C ASN A 57 -13.26 6.98 16.44
N PRO A 58 -13.64 6.69 17.69
CA PRO A 58 -14.06 5.36 18.12
C PRO A 58 -15.30 4.83 17.40
N ASP A 59 -16.16 5.72 16.92
CA ASP A 59 -17.43 5.35 16.26
C ASP A 59 -17.30 5.14 14.74
N LYS A 60 -16.14 5.47 14.15
CA LYS A 60 -15.91 5.32 12.71
C LYS A 60 -15.15 4.03 12.41
N ASP A 61 -15.42 3.41 11.25
CA ASP A 61 -14.52 2.40 10.73
C ASP A 61 -13.28 3.04 10.11
N VAL A 62 -12.12 2.46 10.42
CA VAL A 62 -10.82 2.90 9.88
C VAL A 62 -10.26 1.79 9.01
N ILE A 63 -9.95 2.11 7.77
CA ILE A 63 -9.55 1.18 6.72
C ILE A 63 -8.09 1.50 6.34
N ALA A 64 -7.15 0.66 6.75
CA ALA A 64 -5.75 0.77 6.36
C ALA A 64 -5.51 0.00 5.07
N PHE A 65 -4.99 0.67 4.05
CA PHE A 65 -4.49 0.03 2.83
C PHE A 65 -2.99 -0.10 2.93
N VAL A 66 -2.47 -1.32 2.98
CA VAL A 66 -1.07 -1.61 3.24
C VAL A 66 -0.52 -2.59 2.20
N GLY A 67 0.70 -2.34 1.71
CA GLY A 67 1.44 -3.32 0.91
C GLY A 67 2.05 -4.42 1.79
N ASP A 68 2.29 -5.59 1.21
CA ASP A 68 2.92 -6.73 1.88
C ASP A 68 4.26 -6.37 2.53
N GLY A 69 5.11 -5.59 1.86
CA GLY A 69 6.37 -5.11 2.40
C GLY A 69 6.19 -4.19 3.62
N SER A 70 5.25 -3.26 3.59
CA SER A 70 4.90 -2.40 4.73
C SER A 70 4.36 -3.21 5.90
N TYR A 71 3.45 -4.15 5.63
CA TYR A 71 2.91 -5.04 6.65
C TYR A 71 4.01 -5.83 7.37
N LEU A 72 4.97 -6.40 6.62
CA LEU A 72 6.05 -7.19 7.21
C LEU A 72 7.06 -6.38 8.00
N LEU A 73 7.22 -5.10 7.72
CA LEU A 73 8.10 -4.23 8.48
C LEU A 73 7.59 -3.95 9.89
N TYR A 74 6.29 -3.70 10.05
CA TYR A 74 5.72 -3.41 11.36
C TYR A 74 4.23 -3.78 11.40
N ASN A 75 3.93 -4.87 12.05
CA ASN A 75 2.58 -5.43 12.14
C ASN A 75 2.10 -5.63 13.59
N SER A 76 2.94 -5.31 14.58
CA SER A 76 2.63 -5.55 15.99
C SER A 76 1.42 -4.74 16.48
N ASP A 77 1.08 -3.62 15.84
CA ASP A 77 -0.09 -2.84 16.20
C ASP A 77 -1.42 -3.50 15.80
N ILE A 78 -1.38 -4.59 15.04
CA ILE A 78 -2.55 -5.48 14.91
C ILE A 78 -2.88 -6.08 16.27
N TYR A 79 -1.86 -6.59 16.98
CA TYR A 79 -2.05 -7.11 18.34
C TYR A 79 -2.48 -6.00 19.31
N SER A 80 -1.83 -4.83 19.23
CA SER A 80 -2.20 -3.66 20.03
C SER A 80 -3.66 -3.27 19.83
N SER A 81 -4.16 -3.29 18.58
CA SER A 81 -5.55 -2.97 18.27
C SER A 81 -6.54 -3.99 18.89
N VAL A 82 -6.15 -5.26 18.95
CA VAL A 82 -6.96 -6.32 19.56
C VAL A 82 -7.05 -6.16 21.08
N ILE A 83 -5.91 -6.00 21.76
CA ILE A 83 -5.88 -5.91 23.23
C ILE A 83 -6.48 -4.60 23.77
N THR A 84 -6.50 -3.54 22.96
CA THR A 84 -7.10 -2.25 23.32
C THR A 84 -8.53 -2.09 22.78
N ASN A 85 -9.07 -3.10 22.10
CA ASN A 85 -10.39 -3.10 21.46
C ASN A 85 -10.59 -1.91 20.48
N ASN A 86 -9.55 -1.53 19.77
CA ASN A 86 -9.59 -0.52 18.71
C ASN A 86 -9.64 -1.22 17.34
N LYS A 87 -10.82 -1.66 16.92
CA LYS A 87 -11.04 -2.38 15.68
C LYS A 87 -10.51 -1.63 14.46
N LEU A 88 -9.68 -2.30 13.66
CA LEU A 88 -9.23 -1.84 12.34
C LEU A 88 -9.72 -2.78 11.24
N ILE A 89 -9.88 -2.25 10.03
CA ILE A 89 -10.02 -3.05 8.81
C ILE A 89 -8.72 -2.84 8.01
N ILE A 90 -7.97 -3.91 7.77
CA ILE A 90 -6.66 -3.84 7.12
C ILE A 90 -6.73 -4.61 5.81
N ILE A 91 -6.48 -3.92 4.70
CA ILE A 91 -6.43 -4.51 3.37
C ILE A 91 -4.96 -4.64 2.96
N VAL A 92 -4.47 -5.87 2.92
CA VAL A 92 -3.11 -6.19 2.48
C VAL A 92 -3.11 -6.45 0.99
N CYS A 93 -2.52 -5.53 0.22
CA CYS A 93 -2.29 -5.68 -1.21
C CYS A 93 -0.94 -6.36 -1.43
N ASP A 94 -0.95 -7.68 -1.57
CA ASP A 94 0.24 -8.50 -1.74
C ASP A 94 0.66 -8.50 -3.21
N ASN A 95 1.72 -7.79 -3.51
CA ASN A 95 2.34 -7.75 -4.85
C ASN A 95 3.66 -8.54 -4.94
N GLY A 96 3.99 -9.30 -3.90
CA GLY A 96 5.18 -10.13 -3.83
C GLY A 96 6.46 -9.37 -3.55
N GLY A 97 6.41 -8.25 -2.80
CA GLY A 97 7.59 -7.53 -2.35
C GLY A 97 7.49 -6.01 -2.45
N HIS A 98 8.60 -5.37 -2.79
CA HIS A 98 8.70 -3.92 -2.97
C HIS A 98 8.51 -3.53 -4.45
N ALA A 99 7.31 -3.78 -5.00
CA ALA A 99 7.05 -3.61 -6.43
C ALA A 99 7.25 -2.17 -6.92
N VAL A 100 6.94 -1.16 -6.11
CA VAL A 100 7.20 0.24 -6.49
C VAL A 100 8.69 0.53 -6.66
N ILE A 101 9.54 -0.05 -5.82
CA ILE A 101 11.00 0.13 -5.94
C ILE A 101 11.51 -0.58 -7.19
N ASN A 102 11.01 -1.78 -7.47
CA ASN A 102 11.31 -2.49 -8.71
C ASN A 102 10.92 -1.66 -9.95
N ARG A 103 9.72 -1.08 -9.93
CA ARG A 103 9.22 -0.17 -10.97
C ARG A 103 10.16 1.04 -11.16
N LEU A 104 10.58 1.68 -10.07
CA LEU A 104 11.50 2.82 -10.15
C LEU A 104 12.85 2.45 -10.73
N GLN A 105 13.38 1.27 -10.38
CA GLN A 105 14.62 0.75 -10.97
C GLN A 105 14.49 0.59 -12.49
N LEU A 106 13.45 -0.08 -12.95
CA LEU A 106 13.19 -0.30 -14.37
C LEU A 106 12.96 1.02 -15.12
N TYR A 107 12.19 1.93 -14.52
CA TYR A 107 11.88 3.22 -15.13
C TYR A 107 13.12 4.12 -15.32
N LYS A 108 14.13 3.93 -14.49
CA LYS A 108 15.41 4.65 -14.59
C LYS A 108 16.47 3.93 -15.43
N GLY A 109 16.07 2.92 -16.21
CA GLY A 109 16.95 2.14 -17.09
C GLY A 109 17.81 1.13 -16.34
N GLY A 110 17.47 0.81 -15.10
CA GLY A 110 18.08 -0.29 -14.33
C GLY A 110 17.48 -1.64 -14.68
N LYS A 111 17.96 -2.66 -13.98
CA LYS A 111 17.44 -4.04 -14.03
C LYS A 111 16.75 -4.36 -12.71
N GLU A 112 15.85 -5.33 -12.73
CA GLU A 112 15.30 -5.88 -11.49
C GLU A 112 16.40 -6.38 -10.57
N PHE A 113 16.32 -6.00 -9.30
CA PHE A 113 17.32 -6.40 -8.33
C PHE A 113 16.73 -6.50 -6.92
N ASN A 114 16.54 -7.71 -6.44
CA ASN A 114 16.18 -8.06 -5.05
C ASN A 114 14.95 -7.33 -4.44
N CYS A 115 14.06 -6.78 -5.26
CA CYS A 115 12.87 -6.09 -4.76
C CYS A 115 11.65 -7.00 -4.68
N LEU A 116 11.64 -8.11 -5.40
CA LEU A 116 10.52 -9.04 -5.47
C LEU A 116 10.91 -10.42 -4.95
N LEU A 117 9.97 -11.11 -4.32
CA LEU A 117 10.15 -12.45 -3.77
C LEU A 117 10.60 -13.45 -4.84
N LYS A 118 10.19 -13.26 -6.10
CA LYS A 118 10.68 -14.08 -7.23
C LYS A 118 12.21 -14.06 -7.41
N SER A 119 12.88 -13.04 -6.88
CA SER A 119 14.36 -12.92 -6.90
C SER A 119 15.00 -13.61 -5.69
N SER A 120 14.22 -14.24 -4.82
CA SER A 120 14.72 -14.99 -3.67
C SER A 120 15.65 -16.12 -4.13
N LYS A 121 16.72 -16.32 -3.38
CA LYS A 121 17.63 -17.46 -3.54
C LYS A 121 17.14 -18.72 -2.82
N THR A 122 16.07 -18.60 -2.04
CA THR A 122 15.49 -19.72 -1.30
C THR A 122 14.66 -20.57 -2.25
N PRO A 123 15.03 -21.83 -2.53
CA PRO A 123 14.19 -22.72 -3.31
C PRO A 123 12.90 -23.00 -2.54
N ASN A 124 11.77 -23.09 -3.25
CA ASN A 124 10.46 -23.36 -2.67
C ASN A 124 10.05 -22.37 -1.57
N LEU A 125 10.26 -21.07 -1.83
CA LEU A 125 9.82 -20.03 -0.91
C LEU A 125 8.32 -20.16 -0.62
N VAL A 126 7.98 -20.27 0.66
CA VAL A 126 6.57 -20.30 1.10
C VAL A 126 6.06 -18.86 1.17
N PRO A 127 4.98 -18.53 0.46
CA PRO A 127 4.34 -17.22 0.60
C PRO A 127 3.87 -16.97 2.03
N VAL A 128 3.86 -15.70 2.43
CA VAL A 128 3.32 -15.31 3.74
C VAL A 128 1.80 -15.46 3.74
N ASP A 129 1.28 -16.20 4.71
CA ASP A 129 -0.17 -16.24 4.99
C ASP A 129 -0.52 -15.10 5.96
N PHE A 130 -0.85 -13.93 5.42
CA PHE A 130 -1.22 -12.76 6.19
C PHE A 130 -2.48 -12.96 7.02
N ALA A 131 -3.42 -13.77 6.53
CA ALA A 131 -4.66 -14.08 7.23
C ALA A 131 -4.39 -14.91 8.49
N SER A 132 -3.61 -15.99 8.37
CA SER A 132 -3.22 -16.81 9.52
C SER A 132 -2.33 -16.04 10.50
N HIS A 133 -1.43 -15.20 10.01
CA HIS A 133 -0.60 -14.32 10.85
C HIS A 133 -1.48 -13.38 11.69
N ALA A 134 -2.46 -12.71 11.08
CA ALA A 134 -3.39 -11.85 11.81
C ALA A 134 -4.20 -12.63 12.87
N LYS A 135 -4.67 -13.82 12.53
CA LYS A 135 -5.39 -14.71 13.48
C LYS A 135 -4.52 -15.09 14.68
N SER A 136 -3.22 -15.31 14.48
CA SER A 136 -2.29 -15.62 15.57
C SER A 136 -2.17 -14.47 16.59
N MET A 137 -2.46 -13.25 16.16
CA MET A 137 -2.52 -12.05 17.01
C MET A 137 -3.92 -11.76 17.57
N GLY A 138 -4.89 -12.67 17.38
CA GLY A 138 -6.25 -12.51 17.89
C GLY A 138 -7.21 -11.70 17.02
N ALA A 139 -6.76 -11.20 15.89
CA ALA A 139 -7.61 -10.57 14.88
C ALA A 139 -8.38 -11.62 14.06
N ASP A 140 -9.38 -11.18 13.30
CA ASP A 140 -9.94 -12.00 12.22
C ASP A 140 -9.12 -11.79 10.95
N GLY A 141 -9.14 -12.76 10.05
CA GLY A 141 -8.40 -12.66 8.81
C GLY A 141 -8.85 -13.62 7.73
N GLU A 142 -8.79 -13.21 6.49
CA GLU A 142 -9.02 -14.06 5.33
C GLU A 142 -8.20 -13.62 4.13
N GLN A 143 -7.85 -14.59 3.28
CA GLN A 143 -7.27 -14.33 1.98
C GLN A 143 -8.36 -14.47 0.92
N VAL A 144 -8.37 -13.56 -0.04
CA VAL A 144 -9.32 -13.54 -1.15
C VAL A 144 -8.59 -13.51 -2.49
N ASN A 145 -9.24 -14.04 -3.53
CA ASN A 145 -8.62 -14.24 -4.84
C ASN A 145 -9.36 -13.49 -5.96
N SER A 146 -10.41 -12.77 -5.64
CA SER A 146 -11.19 -12.00 -6.60
C SER A 146 -11.75 -10.72 -5.98
N ILE A 147 -12.13 -9.77 -6.84
CA ILE A 147 -12.79 -8.53 -6.40
C ILE A 147 -14.13 -8.81 -5.73
N SER A 148 -14.89 -9.79 -6.22
CA SER A 148 -16.16 -10.19 -5.60
C SER A 148 -15.94 -10.74 -4.18
N GLU A 149 -14.95 -11.61 -3.99
CA GLU A 149 -14.59 -12.12 -2.68
C GLU A 149 -14.10 -10.99 -1.75
N LEU A 150 -13.33 -10.04 -2.27
CA LEU A 150 -12.88 -8.86 -1.53
C LEU A 150 -14.07 -8.01 -1.05
N GLU A 151 -15.09 -7.82 -1.88
CA GLU A 151 -16.28 -7.07 -1.50
C GLU A 151 -17.05 -7.77 -0.37
N GLU A 152 -17.22 -9.08 -0.46
CA GLU A 152 -17.90 -9.87 0.58
C GLU A 152 -17.08 -9.95 1.88
N ALA A 153 -15.76 -10.11 1.78
CA ALA A 153 -14.85 -10.06 2.92
C ALA A 153 -14.92 -8.70 3.64
N PHE A 154 -14.95 -7.61 2.87
CA PHE A 154 -15.07 -6.26 3.44
C PHE A 154 -16.40 -6.08 4.18
N LYS A 155 -17.51 -6.59 3.64
CA LYS A 155 -18.81 -6.56 4.34
C LYS A 155 -18.78 -7.36 5.65
N ARG A 156 -18.05 -8.49 5.69
CA ARG A 156 -17.81 -9.25 6.93
C ARG A 156 -16.96 -8.44 7.91
N ALA A 157 -15.89 -7.83 7.43
CA ALA A 157 -15.02 -6.98 8.24
C ALA A 157 -15.76 -5.80 8.86
N LYS A 158 -16.67 -5.16 8.11
CA LYS A 158 -17.54 -4.09 8.63
C LYS A 158 -18.40 -4.57 9.82
N LYS A 159 -18.89 -5.81 9.77
CA LYS A 159 -19.74 -6.41 10.84
C LYS A 159 -18.94 -6.99 11.99
N SER A 160 -17.66 -7.28 11.82
CA SER A 160 -16.80 -7.82 12.87
C SER A 160 -16.64 -6.81 14.01
N LYS A 161 -16.49 -7.32 15.23
CA LYS A 161 -16.15 -6.52 16.43
C LYS A 161 -14.65 -6.51 16.70
N LYS A 162 -13.87 -7.25 15.94
CA LYS A 162 -12.41 -7.35 16.05
C LYS A 162 -11.73 -6.69 14.86
N THR A 163 -10.47 -6.37 15.01
CA THR A 163 -9.59 -6.06 13.88
C THR A 163 -9.65 -7.18 12.86
N TYR A 164 -9.75 -6.80 11.59
CA TYR A 164 -9.96 -7.73 10.48
C TYR A 164 -8.95 -7.47 9.38
N VAL A 165 -8.20 -8.49 9.00
CA VAL A 165 -7.19 -8.41 7.95
C VAL A 165 -7.68 -9.17 6.72
N ILE A 166 -7.72 -8.51 5.58
CA ILE A 166 -8.06 -9.12 4.29
C ILE A 166 -6.83 -9.01 3.40
N SER A 167 -6.29 -10.13 2.94
CA SER A 167 -5.20 -10.13 1.96
C SER A 167 -5.70 -10.48 0.57
N ILE A 168 -5.19 -9.79 -0.44
CA ILE A 168 -5.45 -10.04 -1.84
C ILE A 168 -4.17 -9.91 -2.66
N HIS A 169 -3.93 -10.87 -3.56
CA HIS A 169 -2.82 -10.76 -4.51
C HIS A 169 -3.09 -9.68 -5.54
N THR A 170 -2.08 -8.87 -5.80
CA THR A 170 -2.10 -7.80 -6.78
C THR A 170 -0.92 -7.94 -7.74
N ASP A 171 -1.05 -7.41 -8.96
CA ASP A 171 0.02 -7.44 -9.94
C ASP A 171 1.10 -6.41 -9.60
N GLY A 172 2.33 -6.84 -9.40
CA GLY A 172 3.48 -5.97 -9.11
C GLY A 172 4.01 -5.18 -10.32
N TYR A 173 3.49 -5.42 -11.52
CA TYR A 173 3.93 -4.80 -12.78
C TYR A 173 2.86 -3.92 -13.43
N GLN A 174 1.63 -3.95 -12.94
CA GLN A 174 0.54 -3.11 -13.41
C GLN A 174 0.20 -2.04 -12.37
N TRP A 175 0.01 -0.83 -12.83
CA TRP A 175 -0.34 0.33 -12.01
C TRP A 175 -1.15 1.33 -12.83
N LEU A 176 -1.83 2.22 -12.14
CA LEU A 176 -2.55 3.32 -12.80
C LEU A 176 -1.54 4.26 -13.46
N GLU A 177 -1.89 4.72 -14.65
CA GLU A 177 -1.13 5.76 -15.34
C GLU A 177 -1.21 7.08 -14.57
N GLY A 178 -0.19 7.87 -14.74
CA GLY A 178 -0.11 9.20 -14.15
C GLY A 178 0.84 9.21 -12.96
N SER A 179 1.90 9.88 -13.14
CA SER A 179 2.76 10.42 -12.10
C SER A 179 3.42 11.65 -12.69
N ALA A 180 3.56 12.69 -11.90
CA ALA A 180 4.46 13.77 -12.25
C ALA A 180 5.87 13.21 -12.46
N TYR A 181 6.69 13.91 -13.24
CA TYR A 181 8.12 13.60 -13.31
C TYR A 181 8.74 13.90 -11.95
N TRP A 182 8.65 12.91 -11.09
CA TRP A 182 9.19 12.98 -9.75
C TRP A 182 10.72 13.10 -9.82
N GLU A 183 11.28 13.91 -8.96
CA GLU A 183 12.74 14.13 -8.80
C GLU A 183 13.45 12.87 -8.25
N SER A 184 13.03 11.68 -8.65
CA SER A 184 13.77 10.49 -8.27
C SER A 184 15.13 10.49 -8.98
N PRO A 185 16.21 10.12 -8.29
CA PRO A 185 17.56 10.18 -8.85
C PRO A 185 17.67 9.41 -10.16
N THR A 186 18.08 10.10 -11.20
CA THR A 186 18.61 9.45 -12.41
C THR A 186 20.13 9.46 -12.32
N LEU A 187 20.78 8.48 -12.94
CA LEU A 187 22.21 8.46 -13.02
C LEU A 187 22.68 9.69 -13.81
N SER A 188 23.46 10.56 -13.17
CA SER A 188 24.06 11.74 -13.82
C SER A 188 25.09 11.33 -14.88
N ILE A 189 25.69 10.17 -14.71
CA ILE A 189 26.63 9.54 -15.66
C ILE A 189 26.04 8.19 -16.07
N PRO A 190 25.24 8.14 -17.16
CA PRO A 190 24.63 6.90 -17.62
C PRO A 190 25.68 5.97 -18.26
N THR A 191 25.65 4.70 -17.88
CA THR A 191 26.60 3.68 -18.33
C THR A 191 26.03 2.74 -19.39
N THR A 192 24.71 2.68 -19.52
CA THR A 192 24.00 1.85 -20.50
C THR A 192 23.12 2.70 -21.41
N GLU A 193 22.69 2.16 -22.55
CA GLU A 193 21.78 2.87 -23.47
C GLU A 193 20.40 3.09 -22.81
N GLU A 194 19.95 2.14 -21.99
CA GLU A 194 18.71 2.29 -21.20
C GLU A 194 18.81 3.45 -20.21
N ASN A 195 19.95 3.58 -19.52
CA ASN A 195 20.18 4.70 -18.61
C ASN A 195 20.24 6.05 -19.35
N LYS A 196 20.88 6.09 -20.53
CA LYS A 196 20.92 7.31 -21.36
C LYS A 196 19.53 7.72 -21.82
N ARG A 197 18.72 6.77 -22.26
CA ARG A 197 17.32 7.00 -22.64
C ARG A 197 16.52 7.55 -21.45
N ALA A 198 16.59 6.88 -20.30
CA ALA A 198 15.86 7.30 -19.10
C ALA A 198 16.27 8.70 -18.62
N LEU A 199 17.56 9.03 -18.66
CA LEU A 199 18.05 10.38 -18.34
C LEU A 199 17.50 11.42 -19.32
N LYS A 200 17.54 11.14 -20.63
CA LYS A 200 17.00 12.04 -21.65
C LYS A 200 15.50 12.29 -21.45
N GLU A 201 14.72 11.22 -21.28
CA GLU A 201 13.26 11.30 -21.03
C GLU A 201 12.96 12.11 -19.77
N HIS A 202 13.73 11.89 -18.69
CA HIS A 202 13.59 12.66 -17.47
C HIS A 202 13.85 14.17 -17.69
N LEU A 203 14.96 14.52 -18.35
CA LEU A 203 15.32 15.92 -18.62
C LEU A 203 14.29 16.60 -19.55
N ASP A 204 13.80 15.89 -20.56
CA ASP A 204 12.79 16.41 -21.49
C ASP A 204 11.43 16.57 -20.80
N GLY A 205 11.08 15.66 -19.89
CA GLY A 205 9.89 15.76 -19.06
C GLY A 205 9.96 16.96 -18.10
N LYS A 206 11.09 17.17 -17.44
CA LYS A 206 11.31 18.33 -16.55
C LYS A 206 11.11 19.66 -17.25
N LYS A 207 11.52 19.78 -18.52
CA LYS A 207 11.30 21.02 -19.32
C LYS A 207 9.81 21.34 -19.52
N LYS A 208 8.94 20.31 -19.50
CA LYS A 208 7.49 20.43 -19.70
C LYS A 208 6.71 20.63 -18.39
N GLN A 209 7.35 20.47 -17.25
CA GLN A 209 6.70 20.68 -15.95
C GLN A 209 6.33 22.15 -15.76
N ARG A 210 5.19 22.39 -15.12
CA ARG A 210 4.86 23.72 -14.61
C ARG A 210 5.94 24.15 -13.63
N LYS A 211 6.55 25.28 -13.87
CA LYS A 211 7.34 25.95 -12.84
C LYS A 211 6.34 26.48 -11.80
N GLY A 212 6.55 26.14 -10.54
CA GLY A 212 5.80 26.76 -9.45
C GLY A 212 5.92 28.28 -9.54
N VAL A 213 4.85 28.96 -9.22
CA VAL A 213 4.81 30.42 -9.09
C VAL A 213 5.39 30.76 -7.73
#